data_d790239faab56d38244e7d6df6094dc3
#
_entry.id   d790239faab56d38244e7d6df6094dc3
#
_cell.length_a   1.000
_cell.length_b   1.000
_cell.length_c   1.000
_cell.angle_alpha   90.00
_cell.angle_beta   90.00
_cell.angle_gamma   90.00
#
_symmetry.space_group_name_H-M   'P 1'
#
loop_
_entity.id
_entity.type
_entity.pdbx_description
1 polymer ?
#
loop_
_entity_poly.entity_id
_entity_poly.type
_entity_poly.pdbx_seq_one_letter_code
_entity_poly.pdbx_strand_id
1 'polypeptide(L)'
;MGTRVQLKDFSTGPGKAPAAPVQEYKQLPEDVRADFAAFAEQMAADGFAVLYEQMQAGTVGPVLTVLHDGHVAGAIGPMETMTDPSGAARLLPQYFGVLPQHRGHGYGRALWRAAMHWGHQHGAAYQLLQTEVGGASDRLCATEGLTSLGFVNQKDV
;
A
#
# COMPACT_ATOMS: atom_id res chain seq x y z
N MET A 1 2.41 -13.27 -18.80
CA MET A 1 3.24 -13.32 -17.60
C MET A 1 2.36 -13.65 -16.40
N GLY A 2 2.90 -14.35 -15.43
CA GLY A 2 2.14 -14.81 -14.29
C GLY A 2 1.97 -13.75 -13.21
N THR A 3 0.90 -13.88 -12.47
CA THR A 3 0.63 -13.11 -11.28
C THR A 3 0.77 -14.04 -10.08
N ARG A 4 1.54 -13.61 -9.08
CA ARG A 4 1.69 -14.35 -7.83
C ARG A 4 0.64 -13.90 -6.84
N VAL A 5 0.00 -14.84 -6.19
CA VAL A 5 -0.90 -14.57 -5.05
C VAL A 5 -0.07 -14.67 -3.78
N GLN A 6 -0.07 -13.60 -2.99
CA GLN A 6 0.71 -13.45 -1.77
C GLN A 6 -0.20 -13.41 -0.54
N LEU A 7 0.27 -13.99 0.54
CA LEU A 7 -0.41 -13.94 1.85
C LEU A 7 0.50 -13.25 2.87
N LYS A 8 -0.01 -12.19 3.50
CA LYS A 8 0.52 -11.64 4.74
C LYS A 8 -0.32 -12.16 5.89
N ASP A 9 0.31 -12.94 6.77
CA ASP A 9 -0.33 -13.47 7.97
C ASP A 9 0.05 -12.59 9.17
N PHE A 10 -0.92 -12.01 9.85
CA PHE A 10 -0.69 -11.15 11.00
C PHE A 10 -0.64 -11.90 12.34
N SER A 11 -0.82 -13.23 12.34
CA SER A 11 -0.76 -14.03 13.58
C SER A 11 0.62 -13.96 14.25
N THR A 12 1.67 -13.72 13.48
CA THR A 12 3.05 -13.59 13.97
C THR A 12 3.47 -12.14 14.24
N GLY A 13 2.53 -11.20 14.16
CA GLY A 13 2.78 -9.77 14.35
C GLY A 13 2.80 -8.97 13.04
N PRO A 14 3.05 -7.66 13.14
CA PRO A 14 2.98 -6.76 11.98
C PRO A 14 4.20 -6.84 11.06
N GLY A 15 5.31 -7.42 11.51
CA GLY A 15 6.58 -7.37 10.80
C GLY A 15 7.47 -6.22 11.30
N LYS A 16 8.51 -5.91 10.54
CA LYS A 16 9.47 -4.86 10.92
C LYS A 16 8.82 -3.48 10.88
N ALA A 17 9.30 -2.57 11.73
CA ALA A 17 8.87 -1.18 11.75
C ALA A 17 9.38 -0.42 10.52
N PRO A 18 8.66 0.64 10.09
CA PRO A 18 9.16 1.52 9.03
C PRO A 18 10.50 2.16 9.43
N ALA A 19 11.43 2.22 8.47
CA ALA A 19 12.74 2.85 8.67
C ALA A 19 12.77 4.33 8.23
N ALA A 20 11.66 4.87 7.77
CA ALA A 20 11.48 6.27 7.41
C ALA A 20 10.12 6.76 7.93
N PRO A 21 9.97 8.08 8.20
CA PRO A 21 8.70 8.61 8.68
C PRO A 21 7.57 8.41 7.68
N VAL A 22 6.44 7.89 8.15
CA VAL A 22 5.20 7.71 7.39
C VAL A 22 4.09 8.43 8.13
N GLN A 23 3.36 9.27 7.42
CA GLN A 23 2.30 10.10 7.99
C GLN A 23 0.98 9.87 7.26
N GLU A 24 -0.12 9.86 8.00
CA GLU A 24 -1.44 9.83 7.39
C GLU A 24 -1.72 11.16 6.68
N TYR A 25 -2.32 11.08 5.49
CA TYR A 25 -2.64 12.24 4.66
C TYR A 25 -3.39 13.33 5.43
N LYS A 26 -4.39 12.95 6.25
CA LYS A 26 -5.22 13.90 7.00
C LYS A 26 -4.44 14.64 8.09
N GLN A 27 -3.30 14.12 8.50
CA GLN A 27 -2.42 14.73 9.52
C GLN A 27 -1.38 15.67 8.90
N LEU A 28 -1.26 15.70 7.58
CA LEU A 28 -0.32 16.59 6.91
C LEU A 28 -0.80 18.04 6.99
N PRO A 29 0.15 19.02 7.04
CA PRO A 29 -0.20 20.43 6.88
C PRO A 29 -0.98 20.66 5.58
N GLU A 30 -1.83 21.69 5.57
CA GLU A 30 -2.72 21.96 4.44
C GLU A 30 -1.97 22.14 3.12
N ASP A 31 -0.85 22.86 3.14
CA ASP A 31 -0.02 23.08 1.95
C ASP A 31 0.59 21.77 1.42
N VAL A 32 0.98 20.86 2.31
CA VAL A 32 1.51 19.55 1.93
C VAL A 32 0.38 18.67 1.40
N ARG A 33 -0.81 18.70 2.01
CA ARG A 33 -1.96 17.96 1.49
C ARG A 33 -2.32 18.41 0.07
N ALA A 34 -2.22 19.70 -0.22
CA ALA A 34 -2.47 20.24 -1.55
C ALA A 34 -1.52 19.65 -2.60
N ASP A 35 -0.31 19.28 -2.21
CA ASP A 35 0.67 18.66 -3.11
C ASP A 35 0.25 17.26 -3.57
N PHE A 36 -0.65 16.59 -2.84
CA PHE A 36 -1.11 15.25 -3.21
C PHE A 36 -1.78 15.21 -4.58
N ALA A 37 -2.43 16.29 -5.00
CA ALA A 37 -3.03 16.37 -6.32
C ALA A 37 -2.00 16.18 -7.44
N ALA A 38 -0.83 16.80 -7.32
CA ALA A 38 0.26 16.64 -8.28
C ALA A 38 0.82 15.22 -8.27
N PHE A 39 0.97 14.62 -7.07
CA PHE A 39 1.35 13.22 -6.92
C PHE A 39 0.36 12.29 -7.62
N ALA A 40 -0.93 12.47 -7.37
CA ALA A 40 -1.98 11.64 -7.95
C ALA A 40 -2.04 11.76 -9.47
N GLU A 41 -1.81 12.95 -10.02
CA GLU A 41 -1.77 13.17 -11.46
C GLU A 41 -0.58 12.43 -12.09
N GLN A 42 0.60 12.54 -11.50
CA GLN A 42 1.79 11.87 -11.99
C GLN A 42 1.67 10.35 -11.88
N MET A 43 0.98 9.85 -10.86
CA MET A 43 0.79 8.42 -10.59
C MET A 43 -0.60 7.92 -11.03
N ALA A 44 -1.23 8.59 -11.98
CA ALA A 44 -2.59 8.26 -12.43
C ALA A 44 -2.67 6.84 -13.01
N ALA A 45 -1.63 6.40 -13.73
CA ALA A 45 -1.59 5.05 -14.32
C ALA A 45 -1.57 3.94 -13.25
N ASP A 46 -1.15 4.26 -12.03
CA ASP A 46 -1.12 3.33 -10.90
C ASP A 46 -2.38 3.43 -10.02
N GLY A 47 -3.42 4.13 -10.49
CA GLY A 47 -4.71 4.22 -9.83
C GLY A 47 -4.87 5.40 -8.88
N PHE A 48 -3.86 6.24 -8.71
CA PHE A 48 -3.92 7.33 -7.71
C PHE A 48 -4.87 8.46 -8.09
N ALA A 49 -5.21 8.64 -9.38
CA ALA A 49 -6.24 9.61 -9.76
C ALA A 49 -7.61 9.19 -9.20
N VAL A 50 -7.94 7.90 -9.30
CA VAL A 50 -9.18 7.34 -8.75
C VAL A 50 -9.18 7.46 -7.22
N LEU A 51 -8.08 7.09 -6.57
CA LEU A 51 -7.96 7.19 -5.12
C LEU A 51 -8.13 8.64 -4.65
N TYR A 52 -7.53 9.59 -5.34
CA TYR A 52 -7.62 11.00 -4.97
C TYR A 52 -9.07 11.52 -5.04
N GLU A 53 -9.83 11.14 -6.06
CA GLU A 53 -11.25 11.46 -6.15
C GLU A 53 -12.02 10.92 -4.95
N GLN A 54 -11.76 9.66 -4.57
CA GLN A 54 -12.39 9.03 -3.41
C GLN A 54 -12.01 9.74 -2.10
N MET A 55 -10.76 10.17 -1.98
CA MET A 55 -10.29 10.94 -0.83
C MET A 55 -11.01 12.28 -0.71
N GLN A 56 -11.20 12.98 -1.83
CA GLN A 56 -11.93 14.26 -1.86
C GLN A 56 -13.41 14.08 -1.52
N ALA A 57 -14.01 12.95 -1.91
CA ALA A 57 -15.39 12.61 -1.55
C ALA A 57 -15.53 12.15 -0.09
N GLY A 58 -14.44 11.88 0.61
CA GLY A 58 -14.45 11.41 1.98
C GLY A 58 -14.98 9.99 2.15
N THR A 59 -14.89 9.15 1.11
CA THR A 59 -15.50 7.81 1.08
C THR A 59 -14.53 6.68 1.39
N VAL A 60 -13.27 6.98 1.66
CA VAL A 60 -12.23 5.95 1.88
C VAL A 60 -11.53 6.10 3.21
N GLY A 61 -10.94 5.00 3.67
CA GLY A 61 -10.10 4.96 4.86
C GLY A 61 -8.79 5.74 4.69
N PRO A 62 -7.93 5.68 5.71
CA PRO A 62 -6.68 6.43 5.73
C PRO A 62 -5.77 6.13 4.54
N VAL A 63 -5.06 7.14 4.09
CA VAL A 63 -3.98 7.03 3.11
C VAL A 63 -2.69 7.44 3.80
N LEU A 64 -1.68 6.58 3.73
CA LEU A 64 -0.37 6.80 4.35
C LEU A 64 0.57 7.39 3.31
N THR A 65 1.42 8.33 3.73
CA THR A 65 2.31 9.07 2.83
C THR A 65 3.74 9.11 3.35
N VAL A 66 4.69 9.21 2.43
CA VAL A 66 6.06 9.63 2.73
C VAL A 66 6.34 10.93 2.00
N LEU A 67 7.12 11.80 2.64
CA LEU A 67 7.49 13.10 2.08
C LEU A 67 8.97 13.12 1.72
N HIS A 68 9.30 13.88 0.67
CA HIS A 68 10.67 14.21 0.31
C HIS A 68 10.75 15.73 0.12
N ASP A 69 11.53 16.39 0.95
CA ASP A 69 11.66 17.85 0.97
C ASP A 69 10.30 18.57 1.00
N GLY A 70 9.38 18.05 1.83
CA GLY A 70 8.06 18.65 2.01
C GLY A 70 7.03 18.33 0.91
N HIS A 71 7.40 17.50 -0.06
CA HIS A 71 6.51 17.07 -1.14
C HIS A 71 6.11 15.59 -0.98
N VAL A 72 4.93 15.23 -1.42
CA VAL A 72 4.48 13.83 -1.39
C VAL A 72 5.31 13.03 -2.38
N ALA A 73 6.11 12.09 -1.87
CA ALA A 73 6.99 11.24 -2.66
C ALA A 73 6.38 9.86 -2.93
N GLY A 74 5.50 9.41 -2.07
CA GLY A 74 4.86 8.11 -2.20
C GLY A 74 3.65 8.00 -1.31
N ALA A 75 2.81 7.01 -1.57
CA ALA A 75 1.61 6.73 -0.79
C ALA A 75 1.20 5.27 -0.86
N ILE A 76 0.46 4.84 0.14
CA ILE A 76 -0.21 3.55 0.18
C ILE A 76 -1.57 3.72 0.85
N GLY A 77 -2.61 3.16 0.25
CA GLY A 77 -3.96 3.24 0.77
C GLY A 77 -5.01 2.93 -0.29
N PRO A 78 -6.31 2.99 0.06
CA PRO A 78 -6.81 3.31 1.40
C PRO A 78 -6.62 2.14 2.37
N MET A 79 -6.45 2.43 3.64
CA MET A 79 -6.33 1.42 4.67
C MET A 79 -7.74 1.04 5.15
N GLU A 80 -8.17 -0.16 4.77
CA GLU A 80 -9.53 -0.64 5.02
C GLU A 80 -9.52 -2.13 5.33
N THR A 81 -10.44 -2.58 6.17
CA THR A 81 -10.65 -3.98 6.48
C THR A 81 -12.05 -4.41 6.08
N MET A 82 -12.22 -5.72 5.87
CA MET A 82 -13.50 -6.35 5.60
C MET A 82 -13.55 -7.67 6.37
N THR A 83 -14.71 -7.99 6.93
CA THR A 83 -14.93 -9.30 7.54
C THR A 83 -15.15 -10.33 6.44
N ASP A 84 -14.37 -11.42 6.46
CA ASP A 84 -14.52 -12.50 5.50
C ASP A 84 -15.67 -13.45 5.91
N PRO A 85 -16.04 -14.43 5.05
CA PRO A 85 -17.12 -15.35 5.39
C PRO A 85 -16.90 -16.19 6.65
N SER A 86 -15.66 -16.37 7.10
CA SER A 86 -15.33 -17.08 8.35
C SER A 86 -15.42 -16.19 9.59
N GLY A 87 -15.63 -14.90 9.43
CA GLY A 87 -15.67 -13.92 10.52
C GLY A 87 -14.31 -13.28 10.83
N ALA A 88 -13.25 -13.60 10.09
CA ALA A 88 -11.95 -12.98 10.27
C ALA A 88 -11.88 -11.62 9.53
N ALA A 89 -11.16 -10.68 10.11
CA ALA A 89 -10.90 -9.40 9.46
C ALA A 89 -9.79 -9.55 8.42
N ARG A 90 -10.04 -9.08 7.21
CA ARG A 90 -9.10 -9.08 6.11
C ARG A 90 -8.69 -7.64 5.78
N LEU A 91 -7.40 -7.37 5.69
CA LEU A 91 -6.91 -6.10 5.16
C LEU A 91 -7.08 -6.10 3.65
N LEU A 92 -7.78 -5.11 3.12
CA LEU A 92 -8.02 -5.00 1.68
C LEU A 92 -6.78 -4.50 0.95
N PRO A 93 -6.61 -4.84 -0.33
CA PRO A 93 -5.50 -4.33 -1.14
C PRO A 93 -5.52 -2.81 -1.25
N GLN A 94 -4.34 -2.21 -1.37
CA GLN A 94 -4.14 -0.77 -1.45
C GLN A 94 -3.57 -0.37 -2.83
N TYR A 95 -3.83 0.88 -3.23
CA TYR A 95 -2.95 1.53 -4.20
C TYR A 95 -1.62 1.80 -3.51
N PHE A 96 -0.51 1.59 -4.21
CA PHE A 96 0.82 1.66 -3.64
C PHE A 96 1.81 2.14 -4.68
N GLY A 97 2.54 3.20 -4.40
CA GLY A 97 3.55 3.69 -5.32
C GLY A 97 4.42 4.79 -4.75
N VAL A 98 5.58 4.94 -5.36
CA VAL A 98 6.56 5.99 -5.09
C VAL A 98 6.88 6.65 -6.41
N LEU A 99 6.94 7.99 -6.43
CA LEU A 99 7.32 8.74 -7.63
C LEU A 99 8.65 8.22 -8.18
N PRO A 100 8.79 8.05 -9.51
CA PRO A 100 10.02 7.52 -10.09
C PRO A 100 11.28 8.30 -9.68
N GLN A 101 11.19 9.62 -9.57
CA GLN A 101 12.30 10.48 -9.18
C GLN A 101 12.74 10.32 -7.72
N HIS A 102 11.93 9.67 -6.89
CA HIS A 102 12.22 9.46 -5.46
C HIS A 102 12.43 7.99 -5.10
N ARG A 103 12.56 7.12 -6.08
CA ARG A 103 12.89 5.70 -5.85
C ARG A 103 14.34 5.56 -5.38
N GLY A 104 14.63 4.47 -4.65
CA GLY A 104 15.97 4.22 -4.12
C GLY A 104 16.23 4.82 -2.75
N HIS A 105 15.24 5.41 -2.09
CA HIS A 105 15.35 5.99 -0.74
C HIS A 105 14.70 5.12 0.34
N GLY A 106 14.19 3.94 -0.01
CA GLY A 106 13.51 3.06 0.95
C GLY A 106 12.07 3.48 1.27
N TYR A 107 11.49 4.42 0.53
CA TYR A 107 10.13 4.92 0.78
C TYR A 107 9.06 3.85 0.56
N GLY A 108 9.18 3.04 -0.48
CA GLY A 108 8.23 1.95 -0.74
C GLY A 108 8.18 0.95 0.40
N ARG A 109 9.33 0.56 0.92
CA ARG A 109 9.41 -0.38 2.05
C ARG A 109 8.85 0.25 3.33
N ALA A 110 9.13 1.52 3.57
CA ALA A 110 8.59 2.23 4.73
C ALA A 110 7.06 2.30 4.67
N LEU A 111 6.49 2.63 3.53
CA LEU A 111 5.04 2.66 3.32
C LEU A 111 4.42 1.27 3.53
N TRP A 112 5.02 0.25 2.94
CA TRP A 112 4.55 -1.13 3.08
C TRP A 112 4.51 -1.54 4.56
N ARG A 113 5.61 -1.31 5.28
CA ARG A 113 5.69 -1.66 6.71
C ARG A 113 4.68 -0.90 7.55
N ALA A 114 4.49 0.39 7.27
CA ALA A 114 3.48 1.19 7.95
C ALA A 114 2.06 0.64 7.70
N ALA A 115 1.77 0.23 6.47
CA ALA A 115 0.48 -0.37 6.13
C ALA A 115 0.26 -1.69 6.88
N MET A 116 1.28 -2.53 6.98
CA MET A 116 1.18 -3.80 7.71
C MET A 116 1.00 -3.56 9.22
N HIS A 117 1.68 -2.58 9.79
CA HIS A 117 1.48 -2.17 11.18
C HIS A 117 0.06 -1.65 11.41
N TRP A 118 -0.47 -0.85 10.48
CA TRP A 118 -1.85 -0.38 10.56
C TRP A 118 -2.83 -1.56 10.57
N GLY A 119 -2.67 -2.50 9.65
CA GLY A 119 -3.53 -3.68 9.55
C GLY A 119 -3.53 -4.49 10.83
N HIS A 120 -2.36 -4.77 11.37
CA HIS A 120 -2.22 -5.51 12.64
C HIS A 120 -2.89 -4.75 13.80
N GLN A 121 -2.66 -3.45 13.91
CA GLN A 121 -3.24 -2.61 14.97
C GLN A 121 -4.77 -2.54 14.90
N HIS A 122 -5.34 -2.67 13.71
CA HIS A 122 -6.79 -2.62 13.47
C HIS A 122 -7.42 -4.01 13.40
N GLY A 123 -6.73 -5.04 13.88
CA GLY A 123 -7.29 -6.36 14.06
C GLY A 123 -7.35 -7.22 12.80
N ALA A 124 -6.66 -6.85 11.74
CA ALA A 124 -6.60 -7.69 10.55
C ALA A 124 -5.88 -9.00 10.85
N ALA A 125 -6.47 -10.12 10.43
CA ALA A 125 -5.85 -11.44 10.56
C ALA A 125 -4.89 -11.72 9.40
N TYR A 126 -5.18 -11.20 8.22
CA TYR A 126 -4.38 -11.44 7.02
C TYR A 126 -4.67 -10.42 5.92
N GLN A 127 -3.80 -10.41 4.91
CA GLN A 127 -4.04 -9.75 3.64
C GLN A 127 -3.68 -10.70 2.50
N LEU A 128 -4.54 -10.74 1.49
CA LEU A 128 -4.24 -11.36 0.19
C LEU A 128 -3.98 -10.27 -0.81
N LEU A 129 -2.93 -10.41 -1.60
CA LEU A 129 -2.61 -9.45 -2.65
C LEU A 129 -2.00 -10.18 -3.85
N GLN A 130 -1.98 -9.50 -4.97
CA GLN A 130 -1.40 -10.03 -6.20
C GLN A 130 -0.23 -9.16 -6.62
N THR A 131 0.85 -9.81 -7.07
CA THR A 131 2.04 -9.13 -7.56
C THR A 131 2.44 -9.71 -8.91
N GLU A 132 2.97 -8.87 -9.78
CA GLU A 132 3.58 -9.34 -11.02
C GLU A 132 4.88 -10.07 -10.70
N VAL A 133 5.00 -11.32 -11.16
CA VAL A 133 6.18 -12.15 -10.90
C VAL A 133 7.45 -11.44 -11.40
N GLY A 134 8.43 -11.28 -10.51
CA GLY A 134 9.69 -10.61 -10.80
C GLY A 134 9.62 -9.08 -10.75
N GLY A 135 8.45 -8.48 -10.54
CA GLY A 135 8.31 -7.04 -10.39
C GLY A 135 8.82 -6.53 -9.03
N ALA A 136 8.83 -5.22 -8.87
CA ALA A 136 9.34 -4.58 -7.64
C ALA A 136 8.53 -4.98 -6.40
N SER A 137 7.20 -5.02 -6.51
CA SER A 137 6.34 -5.43 -5.39
C SER A 137 6.50 -6.90 -5.05
N ASP A 138 6.70 -7.75 -6.05
CA ASP A 138 6.98 -9.18 -5.85
C ASP A 138 8.26 -9.37 -5.05
N ARG A 139 9.33 -8.67 -5.40
CA ARG A 139 10.59 -8.70 -4.67
C ARG A 139 10.46 -8.15 -3.25
N LEU A 140 9.72 -7.07 -3.09
CA LEU A 140 9.45 -6.50 -1.77
C LEU A 140 8.73 -7.50 -0.87
N CYS A 141 7.66 -8.13 -1.36
CA CYS A 141 6.92 -9.14 -0.61
C CYS A 141 7.81 -10.31 -0.19
N ALA A 142 8.67 -10.78 -1.08
CA ALA A 142 9.62 -11.87 -0.76
C ALA A 142 10.56 -11.48 0.37
N THR A 143 11.12 -10.28 0.34
CA THR A 143 12.04 -9.81 1.39
C THR A 143 11.33 -9.48 2.70
N GLU A 144 10.05 -9.17 2.67
CA GLU A 144 9.24 -8.92 3.87
C GLU A 144 8.58 -10.20 4.41
N GLY A 145 8.87 -11.34 3.82
CA GLY A 145 8.48 -12.64 4.37
C GLY A 145 7.05 -13.07 4.08
N LEU A 146 6.41 -12.52 3.06
CA LEU A 146 5.10 -12.98 2.66
C LEU A 146 5.16 -14.39 2.08
N THR A 147 4.07 -15.13 2.25
CA THR A 147 3.93 -16.50 1.72
C THR A 147 3.34 -16.45 0.31
N SER A 148 4.04 -17.07 -0.64
CA SER A 148 3.48 -17.28 -1.97
C SER A 148 2.49 -18.44 -1.92
N LEU A 149 1.25 -18.20 -2.35
CA LEU A 149 0.21 -19.23 -2.43
C LEU A 149 0.16 -19.89 -3.81
N GLY A 150 0.93 -19.37 -4.77
CA GLY A 150 0.95 -19.87 -6.13
C GLY A 150 0.72 -18.78 -7.14
N PHE A 151 0.38 -19.19 -8.36
CA PHE A 151 0.31 -18.29 -9.50
C PHE A 151 -1.06 -18.35 -10.16
N VAL A 152 -1.51 -17.22 -10.67
CA VAL A 152 -2.64 -17.14 -11.57
C VAL A 152 -2.09 -16.79 -12.94
N ASN A 153 -2.30 -17.67 -13.91
CA ASN A 153 -1.94 -17.40 -15.29
C ASN A 153 -3.12 -16.72 -15.97
N GLN A 154 -2.83 -15.59 -16.62
CA GLN A 154 -3.82 -15.02 -17.52
C GLN A 154 -3.94 -15.94 -18.71
N LYS A 155 -5.12 -16.49 -18.93
CA LYS A 155 -5.43 -17.18 -20.16
C LYS A 155 -5.82 -16.13 -21.19
N ASP A 156 -5.20 -16.15 -22.33
CA ASP A 156 -5.67 -15.43 -23.48
C ASP A 156 -7.05 -15.99 -23.84
N VAL A 157 -8.04 -15.13 -23.83
CA VAL A 157 -9.41 -15.52 -24.15
C VAL A 157 -9.69 -15.17 -25.61
#